data_82173274bb462bbf02d1186a2a01b3ae
#
_entry.id   82173274bb462bbf02d1186a2a01b3ae
#
_cell.length_a   1.000
_cell.length_b   1.000
_cell.length_c   1.000
_cell.angle_alpha   90.00
_cell.angle_beta   90.00
_cell.angle_gamma   90.00
#
_symmetry.space_group_name_H-M   'P 1'
#
loop_
_entity.id
_entity.type
_entity.pdbx_description
1 polymer ?
#
loop_
_entity_poly.entity_id
_entity_poly.type
_entity_poly.pdbx_seq_one_letter_code
_entity_poly.pdbx_strand_id
1 'polypeptide(L)'
;MAEDKAEEPVVESFQLDHTKVKAPYVRYIDTETGPHGDVISNYDLRLTQPNKQAIPTGGLHTIEHTIAVLLRERIPGYIDCSPFGCRTGFHLLTWGTHSTEDVAKALKESLEFIAYKATWDDVPATTEKSCGNYRDHSLFTAKEWAKQILEEGISSDPFERKVV
;
A
#
# COMPACT_ATOMS: atom_id res chain seq x y z
N MET A 1 41.58 20.45 8.37
CA MET A 1 40.76 20.02 7.21
C MET A 1 39.62 19.20 7.79
N ALA A 2 38.40 19.75 7.73
CA ALA A 2 37.22 18.98 8.12
C ALA A 2 36.99 17.92 7.01
N GLU A 3 37.08 16.66 7.37
CA GLU A 3 36.61 15.59 6.51
C GLU A 3 35.11 15.79 6.28
N ASP A 4 34.75 16.06 5.04
CA ASP A 4 33.39 16.10 4.56
C ASP A 4 32.84 14.66 4.66
N LYS A 5 32.26 14.31 5.82
CA LYS A 5 31.54 13.04 5.97
C LYS A 5 30.33 13.16 5.08
N ALA A 6 30.37 12.48 3.93
CA ALA A 6 29.18 12.26 3.12
C ALA A 6 28.07 11.80 4.06
N GLU A 7 26.94 12.51 4.09
CA GLU A 7 25.78 12.12 4.88
C GLU A 7 25.39 10.70 4.47
N GLU A 8 25.26 9.79 5.43
CA GLU A 8 24.82 8.43 5.13
C GLU A 8 23.42 8.48 4.53
N PRO A 9 23.13 7.72 3.45
CA PRO A 9 21.83 7.75 2.83
C PRO A 9 20.75 7.28 3.82
N VAL A 10 19.74 8.13 4.03
CA VAL A 10 18.62 7.85 4.93
C VAL A 10 17.49 7.19 4.15
N VAL A 11 17.07 6.01 4.61
CA VAL A 11 15.87 5.32 4.12
C VAL A 11 14.73 5.62 5.10
N GLU A 12 13.75 6.43 4.69
CA GLU A 12 12.68 6.93 5.58
C GLU A 12 11.93 5.79 6.26
N SER A 13 11.58 4.73 5.53
CA SER A 13 10.84 3.60 6.08
C SER A 13 11.59 2.87 7.22
N PHE A 14 12.91 3.03 7.34
CA PHE A 14 13.70 2.49 8.44
C PHE A 14 13.73 3.42 9.67
N GLN A 15 13.27 4.67 9.51
CA GLN A 15 13.18 5.64 10.61
C GLN A 15 11.86 5.53 11.39
N LEU A 16 10.84 4.92 10.81
CA LEU A 16 9.56 4.71 11.47
C LEU A 16 9.71 3.71 12.61
N ASP A 17 9.27 4.09 13.81
CA ASP A 17 9.15 3.15 14.94
C ASP A 17 7.91 2.26 14.74
N HIS A 18 8.12 1.07 14.18
CA HIS A 18 7.09 0.10 13.87
C HIS A 18 6.38 -0.46 15.11
N THR A 19 6.90 -0.20 16.32
CA THR A 19 6.26 -0.64 17.57
C THR A 19 5.19 0.31 18.07
N LYS A 20 5.16 1.54 17.57
CA LYS A 20 4.24 2.60 18.00
C LYS A 20 3.04 2.83 17.11
N VAL A 21 3.04 2.23 15.92
CA VAL A 21 1.94 2.38 14.95
C VAL A 21 0.78 1.43 15.24
N LYS A 22 -0.41 1.81 14.79
CA LYS A 22 -1.64 1.00 14.85
C LYS A 22 -2.24 0.85 13.45
N ALA A 23 -1.96 -0.28 12.83
CA ALA A 23 -2.56 -0.64 11.54
C ALA A 23 -4.02 -1.12 11.71
N PRO A 24 -4.85 -1.09 10.63
CA PRO A 24 -4.55 -0.54 9.31
C PRO A 24 -4.50 0.99 9.26
N TYR A 25 -3.59 1.55 8.47
CA TYR A 25 -3.49 3.00 8.29
C TYR A 25 -2.95 3.39 6.91
N VAL A 26 -3.18 4.65 6.56
CA VAL A 26 -2.46 5.36 5.50
C VAL A 26 -1.59 6.44 6.12
N ARG A 27 -0.31 6.44 5.79
CA ARG A 27 0.67 7.41 6.24
C ARG A 27 1.31 8.11 5.03
N TYR A 28 1.36 9.43 5.07
CA TYR A 28 2.22 10.20 4.16
C TYR A 28 3.68 10.01 4.57
N ILE A 29 4.53 9.65 3.63
CA ILE A 29 5.96 9.44 3.88
C ILE A 29 6.70 10.73 3.57
N ASP A 30 6.79 11.07 2.29
CA ASP A 30 7.51 12.24 1.80
C ASP A 30 7.05 12.62 0.39
N THR A 31 7.65 13.70 -0.08
CA THR A 31 7.45 14.21 -1.43
C THR A 31 8.81 14.52 -2.03
N GLU A 32 9.00 14.09 -3.28
CA GLU A 32 10.16 14.45 -4.07
C GLU A 32 9.77 15.38 -5.21
N THR A 33 10.63 16.38 -5.47
CA THR A 33 10.44 17.32 -6.57
C THR A 33 11.47 17.05 -7.66
N GLY A 34 10.97 16.81 -8.86
CA GLY A 34 11.80 16.60 -10.03
C GLY A 34 12.43 17.90 -10.56
N PRO A 35 13.39 17.77 -11.49
CA PRO A 35 14.15 18.93 -12.00
C PRO A 35 13.29 19.98 -12.75
N HIS A 36 12.08 19.62 -13.16
CA HIS A 36 11.15 20.52 -13.84
C HIS A 36 9.96 20.96 -12.96
N GLY A 37 10.01 20.69 -11.64
CA GLY A 37 9.01 21.10 -10.69
C GLY A 37 7.86 20.10 -10.48
N ASP A 38 7.84 18.98 -11.19
CA ASP A 38 6.88 17.91 -10.94
C ASP A 38 7.12 17.28 -9.58
N VAL A 39 6.03 16.90 -8.91
CA VAL A 39 6.05 16.40 -7.55
C VAL A 39 5.57 14.96 -7.53
N ILE A 40 6.34 14.07 -6.88
CA ILE A 40 5.93 12.71 -6.58
C ILE A 40 5.76 12.58 -5.07
N SER A 41 4.61 12.09 -4.65
CA SER A 41 4.32 11.79 -3.25
C SER A 41 4.30 10.29 -2.98
N ASN A 42 4.78 9.91 -1.80
CA ASN A 42 4.98 8.55 -1.35
C ASN A 42 4.14 8.29 -0.10
N TYR A 43 3.39 7.20 -0.09
CA TYR A 43 2.51 6.81 1.00
C TYR A 43 2.77 5.37 1.45
N ASP A 44 2.61 5.15 2.74
CA ASP A 44 2.60 3.84 3.39
C ASP A 44 1.14 3.41 3.61
N LEU A 45 0.71 2.41 2.85
CA LEU A 45 -0.58 1.75 3.04
C LEU A 45 -0.36 0.52 3.90
N ARG A 46 -0.40 0.68 5.21
CA ARG A 46 -0.15 -0.41 6.15
C ARG A 46 -1.43 -1.16 6.44
N LEU A 47 -1.51 -2.41 5.99
CA LEU A 47 -2.72 -3.22 6.06
C LEU A 47 -2.81 -4.06 7.32
N THR A 48 -1.67 -4.52 7.83
CA THR A 48 -1.62 -5.37 9.02
C THR A 48 -0.62 -4.84 10.04
N GLN A 49 -0.83 -5.21 11.30
CA GLN A 49 0.02 -4.76 12.38
C GLN A 49 1.45 -5.29 12.22
N PRO A 50 2.46 -4.41 12.13
CA PRO A 50 3.86 -4.80 12.03
C PRO A 50 4.27 -5.76 13.14
N ASN A 51 5.04 -6.80 12.77
CA ASN A 51 5.54 -7.84 13.67
C ASN A 51 4.48 -8.67 14.40
N LYS A 52 3.20 -8.53 14.04
CA LYS A 52 2.08 -9.33 14.56
C LYS A 52 1.46 -10.22 13.50
N GLN A 53 1.27 -9.67 12.31
CA GLN A 53 0.62 -10.35 11.19
C GLN A 53 1.37 -10.03 9.90
N ALA A 54 1.35 -10.98 8.97
CA ALA A 54 1.82 -10.79 7.61
C ALA A 54 0.87 -11.51 6.66
N ILE A 55 0.47 -10.84 5.58
CA ILE A 55 -0.43 -11.42 4.59
C ILE A 55 0.31 -12.56 3.87
N PRO A 56 -0.29 -13.76 3.74
CA PRO A 56 0.31 -14.85 2.95
C PRO A 56 0.59 -14.43 1.51
N THR A 57 1.65 -14.93 0.92
CA THR A 57 2.17 -14.46 -0.38
C THR A 57 1.13 -14.48 -1.50
N GLY A 58 0.36 -15.56 -1.62
CA GLY A 58 -0.68 -15.68 -2.65
C GLY A 58 -1.80 -14.66 -2.50
N GLY A 59 -2.24 -14.40 -1.27
CA GLY A 59 -3.24 -13.38 -0.96
C GLY A 59 -2.73 -11.96 -1.22
N LEU A 60 -1.52 -11.67 -0.78
CA LEU A 60 -0.86 -10.38 -1.02
C LEU A 60 -0.71 -10.10 -2.51
N HIS A 61 -0.24 -11.09 -3.29
CA HIS A 61 -0.04 -10.99 -4.73
C HIS A 61 -1.37 -10.73 -5.46
N THR A 62 -2.44 -11.40 -5.06
CA THR A 62 -3.79 -11.17 -5.61
C THR A 62 -4.31 -9.78 -5.25
N ILE A 63 -4.10 -9.32 -4.02
CA ILE A 63 -4.43 -7.95 -3.62
C ILE A 63 -3.65 -6.95 -4.48
N GLU A 64 -2.33 -7.14 -4.64
CA GLU A 64 -1.47 -6.28 -5.44
C GLU A 64 -2.02 -6.07 -6.85
N HIS A 65 -2.27 -7.17 -7.58
CA HIS A 65 -2.77 -7.09 -8.96
C HIS A 65 -4.13 -6.40 -9.05
N THR A 66 -4.99 -6.62 -8.08
CA THR A 66 -6.34 -6.08 -8.09
C THR A 66 -6.37 -4.60 -7.70
N ILE A 67 -5.68 -4.21 -6.63
CA ILE A 67 -5.64 -2.80 -6.22
C ILE A 67 -4.87 -1.91 -7.19
N ALA A 68 -3.93 -2.45 -7.96
CA ALA A 68 -3.22 -1.69 -8.99
C ALA A 68 -4.19 -1.06 -10.00
N VAL A 69 -5.24 -1.77 -10.36
CA VAL A 69 -6.32 -1.25 -11.22
C VAL A 69 -7.27 -0.36 -10.44
N LEU A 70 -7.76 -0.84 -9.30
CA LEU A 70 -8.77 -0.13 -8.51
C LEU A 70 -8.29 1.22 -7.98
N LEU A 71 -7.04 1.32 -7.51
CA LEU A 71 -6.47 2.59 -7.05
C LEU A 71 -6.18 3.54 -8.20
N ARG A 72 -5.77 3.03 -9.36
CA ARG A 72 -5.55 3.85 -10.55
C ARG A 72 -6.83 4.55 -11.00
N GLU A 73 -7.97 3.91 -10.85
CA GLU A 73 -9.28 4.49 -11.16
C GLU A 73 -9.74 5.54 -10.14
N ARG A 74 -9.25 5.46 -8.90
CA ARG A 74 -9.72 6.27 -7.76
C ARG A 74 -8.78 7.40 -7.35
N ILE A 75 -7.49 7.27 -7.65
CA ILE A 75 -6.47 8.25 -7.25
C ILE A 75 -5.91 8.93 -8.49
N PRO A 76 -6.26 10.22 -8.71
CA PRO A 76 -5.65 10.99 -9.80
C PRO A 76 -4.13 11.03 -9.64
N GLY A 77 -3.41 10.81 -10.74
CA GLY A 77 -1.96 10.80 -10.73
C GLY A 77 -1.31 9.53 -10.16
N TYR A 78 -2.07 8.44 -10.01
CA TYR A 78 -1.51 7.15 -9.61
C TYR A 78 -0.31 6.76 -10.48
N ILE A 79 0.80 6.37 -9.86
CA ILE A 79 2.01 5.87 -10.54
C ILE A 79 2.14 4.37 -10.32
N ASP A 80 2.28 3.95 -9.06
CA ASP A 80 2.50 2.56 -8.69
C ASP A 80 2.06 2.27 -7.25
N CYS A 81 1.73 1.01 -7.00
CA CYS A 81 1.45 0.49 -5.66
C CYS A 81 2.08 -0.90 -5.54
N SER A 82 3.13 -1.01 -4.77
CA SER A 82 3.96 -2.22 -4.65
C SER A 82 4.06 -2.70 -3.20
N PRO A 83 4.04 -4.02 -2.94
CA PRO A 83 4.07 -4.55 -1.58
C PRO A 83 5.43 -4.34 -0.91
N PHE A 84 5.40 -4.13 0.40
CA PHE A 84 6.59 -4.23 1.24
C PHE A 84 7.06 -5.69 1.33
N GLY A 85 8.37 -5.90 1.38
CA GLY A 85 8.94 -7.23 1.56
C GLY A 85 8.51 -7.92 2.86
N CYS A 86 8.14 -7.19 3.90
CA CYS A 86 7.60 -7.71 5.16
C CYS A 86 6.14 -8.20 5.06
N ARG A 87 5.46 -7.95 3.94
CA ARG A 87 4.08 -8.38 3.66
C ARG A 87 3.03 -7.79 4.61
N THR A 88 3.28 -6.59 5.12
CA THR A 88 2.35 -5.89 6.02
C THR A 88 1.60 -4.75 5.33
N GLY A 89 1.94 -4.43 4.10
CA GLY A 89 1.30 -3.36 3.34
C GLY A 89 2.01 -3.04 2.03
N PHE A 90 1.73 -1.84 1.52
CA PHE A 90 2.16 -1.39 0.20
C PHE A 90 2.73 0.01 0.24
N HIS A 91 3.67 0.29 -0.66
CA HIS A 91 4.03 1.64 -1.09
C HIS A 91 3.07 2.10 -2.17
N LEU A 92 2.57 3.34 -2.05
CA LEU A 92 1.84 4.02 -3.10
C LEU A 92 2.63 5.25 -3.56
N LEU A 93 2.83 5.39 -4.86
CA LEU A 93 3.43 6.57 -5.49
C LEU A 93 2.39 7.29 -6.36
N THR A 94 2.33 8.61 -6.22
CA THR A 94 1.43 9.46 -7.02
C THR A 94 2.14 10.68 -7.56
N TRP A 95 1.74 11.15 -8.74
CA TRP A 95 1.97 12.52 -9.15
C TRP A 95 1.11 13.45 -8.30
N GLY A 96 1.71 14.55 -7.82
CA GLY A 96 1.03 15.45 -6.90
C GLY A 96 0.85 14.86 -5.50
N THR A 97 0.11 15.59 -4.67
CA THR A 97 -0.11 15.22 -3.26
C THR A 97 -1.60 15.07 -2.97
N HIS A 98 -1.95 14.02 -2.26
CA HIS A 98 -3.30 13.73 -1.77
C HIS A 98 -3.31 13.71 -0.25
N SER A 99 -4.45 14.04 0.36
CA SER A 99 -4.61 13.85 1.80
C SER A 99 -4.60 12.36 2.15
N THR A 100 -4.11 12.01 3.33
CA THR A 100 -4.16 10.63 3.81
C THR A 100 -5.59 10.12 3.96
N GLU A 101 -6.55 11.00 4.21
CA GLU A 101 -7.98 10.67 4.26
C GLU A 101 -8.51 10.23 2.90
N ASP A 102 -8.18 10.97 1.84
CA ASP A 102 -8.60 10.62 0.47
C ASP A 102 -7.97 9.31 0.01
N VAL A 103 -6.69 9.10 0.31
CA VAL A 103 -6.01 7.83 0.00
C VAL A 103 -6.61 6.68 0.80
N ALA A 104 -6.87 6.88 2.09
CA ALA A 104 -7.51 5.86 2.94
C ALA A 104 -8.92 5.49 2.45
N LYS A 105 -9.68 6.48 1.99
CA LYS A 105 -11.01 6.25 1.40
C LYS A 105 -10.90 5.43 0.11
N ALA A 106 -9.99 5.79 -0.79
CA ALA A 106 -9.76 5.04 -2.03
C ALA A 106 -9.33 3.59 -1.76
N LEU A 107 -8.46 3.39 -0.77
CA LEU A 107 -8.04 2.07 -0.32
C LEU A 107 -9.21 1.27 0.26
N LYS A 108 -10.02 1.86 1.12
CA LYS A 108 -11.22 1.25 1.69
C LYS A 108 -12.18 0.76 0.61
N GLU A 109 -12.55 1.63 -0.33
CA GLU A 109 -13.44 1.27 -1.43
C GLU A 109 -12.88 0.14 -2.31
N SER A 110 -11.56 0.13 -2.53
CA SER A 110 -10.87 -0.93 -3.27
C SER A 110 -10.91 -2.25 -2.53
N LEU A 111 -10.66 -2.24 -1.22
CA LEU A 111 -10.74 -3.45 -0.38
C LEU A 111 -12.18 -3.96 -0.23
N GLU A 112 -13.18 -3.09 -0.19
CA GLU A 112 -14.60 -3.47 -0.22
C GLU A 112 -14.95 -4.23 -1.49
N PHE A 113 -14.46 -3.75 -2.64
CA PHE A 113 -14.64 -4.48 -3.90
C PHE A 113 -13.98 -5.87 -3.84
N ILE A 114 -12.72 -5.96 -3.36
CA ILE A 114 -12.03 -7.25 -3.22
C ILE A 114 -12.79 -8.18 -2.28
N ALA A 115 -13.17 -7.70 -1.10
CA ALA A 115 -13.80 -8.50 -0.05
C ALA A 115 -15.14 -9.11 -0.50
N TYR A 116 -15.97 -8.32 -1.18
CA TYR A 116 -17.38 -8.67 -1.37
C TYR A 116 -17.80 -8.89 -2.82
N LYS A 117 -17.06 -8.40 -3.80
CA LYS A 117 -17.47 -8.43 -5.22
C LYS A 117 -16.50 -9.15 -6.13
N ALA A 118 -15.19 -9.11 -5.86
CA ALA A 118 -14.19 -9.63 -6.77
C ALA A 118 -14.35 -11.12 -7.06
N THR A 119 -14.18 -11.46 -8.32
CA THR A 119 -14.03 -12.81 -8.85
C THR A 119 -12.66 -12.95 -9.51
N TRP A 120 -12.31 -14.14 -9.96
CA TRP A 120 -11.06 -14.31 -10.73
C TRP A 120 -11.01 -13.49 -12.02
N ASP A 121 -12.15 -13.13 -12.60
CA ASP A 121 -12.22 -12.28 -13.79
C ASP A 121 -11.76 -10.83 -13.49
N ASP A 122 -11.80 -10.42 -12.22
CA ASP A 122 -11.38 -9.11 -11.77
C ASP A 122 -9.89 -9.04 -11.38
N VAL A 123 -9.20 -10.18 -11.32
CA VAL A 123 -7.77 -10.25 -11.00
C VAL A 123 -6.97 -10.27 -12.30
N PRO A 124 -6.30 -9.16 -12.66
CA PRO A 124 -5.58 -9.07 -13.92
C PRO A 124 -4.25 -9.85 -13.88
N ALA A 125 -3.73 -10.16 -15.06
CA ALA A 125 -2.36 -10.63 -15.25
C ALA A 125 -2.01 -11.93 -14.48
N THR A 126 -2.91 -12.91 -14.47
CA THR A 126 -2.71 -14.20 -13.79
C THR A 126 -2.26 -15.33 -14.74
N THR A 127 -1.52 -14.99 -15.77
CA THR A 127 -1.00 -15.95 -16.75
C THR A 127 0.52 -15.98 -16.78
N GLU A 128 1.10 -17.05 -17.29
CA GLU A 128 2.55 -17.20 -17.43
C GLU A 128 3.19 -16.06 -18.24
N LYS A 129 2.47 -15.48 -19.21
CA LYS A 129 2.97 -14.36 -20.02
C LYS A 129 2.93 -13.04 -19.29
N SER A 130 2.01 -12.86 -18.36
CA SER A 130 1.70 -11.56 -17.74
C SER A 130 2.25 -11.41 -16.33
N CYS A 131 2.68 -12.49 -15.69
CA CYS A 131 3.17 -12.49 -14.30
C CYS A 131 4.40 -13.40 -14.15
N GLY A 132 5.36 -12.95 -13.35
CA GLY A 132 6.58 -13.71 -13.06
C GLY A 132 6.37 -14.92 -12.16
N ASN A 133 5.27 -14.97 -11.43
CA ASN A 133 4.89 -16.10 -10.56
C ASN A 133 3.36 -16.27 -10.52
N TYR A 134 2.78 -16.54 -11.66
CA TYR A 134 1.32 -16.56 -11.85
C TYR A 134 0.57 -17.64 -11.07
N ARG A 135 1.27 -18.65 -10.56
CA ARG A 135 0.68 -19.71 -9.72
C ARG A 135 0.53 -19.31 -8.27
N ASP A 136 1.27 -18.29 -7.79
CA ASP A 136 1.20 -17.82 -6.40
C ASP A 136 0.12 -16.74 -6.24
N HIS A 137 -1.12 -17.13 -6.45
CA HIS A 137 -2.31 -16.32 -6.24
C HIS A 137 -3.35 -17.04 -5.39
N SER A 138 -4.05 -16.31 -4.54
CA SER A 138 -5.18 -16.80 -3.77
C SER A 138 -6.26 -15.73 -3.62
N LEU A 139 -7.32 -15.84 -4.39
CA LEU A 139 -8.47 -14.94 -4.27
C LEU A 139 -9.19 -15.12 -2.93
N PHE A 140 -9.33 -16.36 -2.46
CA PHE A 140 -9.92 -16.63 -1.16
C PHE A 140 -9.17 -15.90 -0.04
N THR A 141 -7.85 -16.06 0.02
CA THR A 141 -7.00 -15.39 1.02
C THR A 141 -7.09 -13.87 0.89
N ALA A 142 -7.05 -13.33 -0.33
CA ALA A 142 -7.18 -11.89 -0.58
C ALA A 142 -8.51 -11.35 -0.03
N LYS A 143 -9.62 -12.05 -0.28
CA LYS A 143 -10.95 -11.65 0.20
C LYS A 143 -11.05 -11.70 1.72
N GLU A 144 -10.54 -12.75 2.36
CA GLU A 144 -10.61 -12.89 3.82
C GLU A 144 -9.74 -11.82 4.53
N TRP A 145 -8.55 -11.54 4.03
CA TRP A 145 -7.72 -10.46 4.56
C TRP A 145 -8.34 -9.08 4.32
N ALA A 146 -8.91 -8.83 3.14
CA ALA A 146 -9.61 -7.57 2.88
C ALA A 146 -10.78 -7.35 3.86
N LYS A 147 -11.56 -8.39 4.17
CA LYS A 147 -12.63 -8.32 5.19
C LYS A 147 -12.08 -7.98 6.56
N GLN A 148 -11.03 -8.66 7.00
CA GLN A 148 -10.40 -8.41 8.30
C GLN A 148 -9.90 -6.97 8.41
N ILE A 149 -9.21 -6.47 7.38
CA ILE A 149 -8.70 -5.08 7.34
C ILE A 149 -9.85 -4.08 7.44
N LEU A 150 -10.94 -4.32 6.72
CA LEU A 150 -12.12 -3.45 6.76
C LEU A 150 -12.81 -3.47 8.13
N GLU A 151 -12.89 -4.62 8.79
CA GLU A 151 -13.46 -4.75 10.13
C GLU A 151 -12.64 -3.98 11.18
N GLU A 152 -11.32 -3.99 11.07
CA GLU A 152 -10.43 -3.20 11.93
C GLU A 152 -10.55 -1.70 11.66
N GLY A 153 -10.94 -1.31 10.44
CA GLY A 153 -11.07 0.06 9.98
C GLY A 153 -9.73 0.69 9.59
N ILE A 154 -9.74 1.43 8.48
CA ILE A 154 -8.54 2.08 7.95
C ILE A 154 -8.44 3.49 8.52
N SER A 155 -7.32 3.78 9.20
CA SER A 155 -7.02 5.09 9.78
C SER A 155 -6.25 5.97 8.79
N SER A 156 -6.50 7.26 8.80
CA SER A 156 -5.69 8.25 8.08
C SER A 156 -4.46 8.74 8.86
N ASP A 157 -4.24 8.19 10.06
CA ASP A 157 -3.10 8.50 10.92
C ASP A 157 -2.51 7.21 11.51
N PRO A 158 -1.17 7.02 11.50
CA PRO A 158 -0.54 5.79 12.00
C PRO A 158 -0.52 5.69 13.54
N PHE A 159 -0.66 6.78 14.26
CA PHE A 159 -0.51 6.83 15.72
C PHE A 159 -1.83 7.06 16.44
N GLU A 160 -2.64 7.97 15.93
CA GLU A 160 -3.96 8.29 16.45
C GLU A 160 -5.03 7.77 15.49
N ARG A 161 -5.94 6.93 16.00
CA ARG A 161 -6.95 6.30 15.14
C ARG A 161 -7.96 7.33 14.62
N LYS A 162 -7.91 7.60 13.31
CA LYS A 162 -8.84 8.43 12.56
C LYS A 162 -9.41 7.59 11.41
N VAL A 163 -10.33 6.72 11.75
CA VAL A 163 -10.93 5.77 10.81
C VAL A 163 -11.84 6.48 9.81
N VAL A 164 -11.68 6.17 8.54
CA VAL A 164 -12.47 6.70 7.43
C VAL A 164 -13.64 5.80 7.04
#